data_b7e20a75dbabda4da88e30af00245538
#
_entry.id   b7e20a75dbabda4da88e30af00245538
#
_cell.length_a   1.000
_cell.length_b   1.000
_cell.length_c   1.000
_cell.angle_alpha   90.00
_cell.angle_beta   90.00
_cell.angle_gamma   90.00
#
_symmetry.space_group_name_H-M   'P 1'
#
loop_
_entity.id
_entity.type
_entity.pdbx_description
1 polymer ?
#
loop_
_entity_poly.entity_id
_entity_poly.type
_entity_poly.pdbx_seq_one_letter_code
_entity_poly.pdbx_strand_id
1 'polypeptide(L)'
;MLSKIAKLPILKRLIPSLAIRILKIIGKNRGYYSIRGIDMYLDFLDPIDREIILYDEFEKPEIEFLISEIKRKKLNYFLDIGANCGYYSFKIAEKIPNINIFSFEPNPEAYFKFSKSLLKNSRLSNKIKLENFGLSNENNKLKMQSMIKFGYAQTGGSTVIKNNI
;
A
#
# COMPACT_ATOMS: atom_id res chain seq x y z
N MET A 1 1.04 -3.06 -21.55
CA MET A 1 1.16 -4.35 -22.30
C MET A 1 1.38 -5.52 -21.35
N LEU A 2 2.24 -5.42 -20.36
CA LEU A 2 2.48 -6.45 -19.30
C LEU A 2 1.21 -6.82 -18.50
N SER A 3 0.35 -5.85 -18.18
CA SER A 3 -0.88 -6.09 -17.39
C SER A 3 -1.90 -7.00 -18.09
N LYS A 4 -1.96 -7.01 -19.41
CA LYS A 4 -2.85 -7.91 -20.17
C LYS A 4 -2.33 -9.34 -20.23
N ILE A 5 -1.01 -9.52 -20.34
CA ILE A 5 -0.35 -10.83 -20.41
C ILE A 5 -0.38 -11.53 -19.05
N ALA A 6 -0.19 -10.76 -17.96
CA ALA A 6 -0.23 -11.29 -16.59
C ALA A 6 -1.61 -11.83 -16.15
N LYS A 7 -2.69 -11.54 -16.89
CA LYS A 7 -4.04 -12.05 -16.60
C LYS A 7 -4.29 -13.49 -17.07
N LEU A 8 -3.41 -14.07 -17.87
CA LEU A 8 -3.54 -15.48 -18.28
C LEU A 8 -3.21 -16.40 -17.09
N PRO A 9 -4.04 -17.45 -16.81
CA PRO A 9 -3.95 -18.25 -15.57
C PRO A 9 -2.56 -18.88 -15.32
N ILE A 10 -1.93 -19.38 -16.37
CA ILE A 10 -0.59 -20.02 -16.27
C ILE A 10 0.50 -18.96 -16.07
N LEU A 11 0.44 -17.84 -16.81
CA LEU A 11 1.40 -16.77 -16.75
C LEU A 11 1.29 -15.96 -15.44
N LYS A 12 0.12 -15.91 -14.82
CA LYS A 12 -0.13 -15.29 -13.51
C LYS A 12 0.79 -15.84 -12.40
N ARG A 13 1.20 -17.12 -12.50
CA ARG A 13 2.11 -17.76 -11.53
C ARG A 13 3.59 -17.72 -11.97
N LEU A 14 3.85 -17.89 -13.27
CA LEU A 14 5.22 -18.00 -13.78
C LEU A 14 5.94 -16.66 -13.88
N ILE A 15 5.27 -15.60 -14.35
CA ILE A 15 5.88 -14.27 -14.51
C ILE A 15 6.37 -13.71 -13.18
N PRO A 16 5.56 -13.67 -12.08
CA PRO A 16 6.05 -13.17 -10.80
C PRO A 16 7.22 -14.00 -10.26
N SER A 17 7.17 -15.33 -10.40
CA SER A 17 8.25 -16.22 -9.89
C SER A 17 9.58 -15.95 -10.58
N LEU A 18 9.58 -15.81 -11.91
CA LEU A 18 10.80 -15.53 -12.68
C LEU A 18 11.31 -14.11 -12.42
N ALA A 19 10.42 -13.12 -12.41
CA ALA A 19 10.75 -11.74 -12.13
C ALA A 19 11.35 -11.56 -10.72
N ILE A 20 10.80 -12.22 -9.71
CA ILE A 20 11.36 -12.24 -8.36
C ILE A 20 12.81 -12.75 -8.37
N ARG A 21 13.08 -13.86 -9.07
CA ARG A 21 14.44 -14.42 -9.13
C ARG A 21 15.42 -13.46 -9.79
N ILE A 22 15.03 -12.84 -10.90
CA ILE A 22 15.86 -11.88 -11.63
C ILE A 22 16.11 -10.63 -10.78
N LEU A 23 15.05 -10.04 -10.21
CA LEU A 23 15.16 -8.81 -9.40
C LEU A 23 16.01 -9.03 -8.14
N LYS A 24 15.97 -10.23 -7.55
CA LYS A 24 16.86 -10.61 -6.46
C LYS A 24 18.32 -10.54 -6.86
N ILE A 25 18.66 -11.10 -8.03
CA ILE A 25 20.05 -11.16 -8.53
C ILE A 25 20.57 -9.75 -8.80
N ILE A 26 19.74 -8.87 -9.39
CA ILE A 26 20.14 -7.50 -9.74
C ILE A 26 19.96 -6.48 -8.59
N GLY A 27 19.35 -6.87 -7.46
CA GLY A 27 19.13 -5.98 -6.31
C GLY A 27 18.23 -4.77 -6.57
N LYS A 28 17.46 -4.76 -7.67
CA LYS A 28 16.57 -3.66 -8.08
C LYS A 28 15.08 -4.01 -7.92
N ASN A 29 14.69 -4.37 -6.71
CA ASN A 29 13.31 -4.74 -6.40
C ASN A 29 12.44 -3.57 -5.95
N ARG A 30 13.03 -2.43 -5.59
CA ARG A 30 12.34 -1.24 -5.08
C ARG A 30 12.51 -0.06 -6.01
N GLY A 31 11.44 0.70 -6.18
CA GLY A 31 11.46 1.89 -7.02
C GLY A 31 10.10 2.57 -7.15
N TYR A 32 10.08 3.62 -7.96
CA TYR A 32 8.84 4.28 -8.32
C TYR A 32 8.18 3.57 -9.49
N TYR A 33 6.90 3.28 -9.32
CA TYR A 33 6.02 2.71 -10.33
C TYR A 33 4.84 3.65 -10.54
N SER A 34 4.54 3.98 -11.80
CA SER A 34 3.38 4.81 -12.12
C SER A 34 2.13 3.96 -12.23
N ILE A 35 1.27 4.04 -11.21
CA ILE A 35 0.04 3.26 -11.09
C ILE A 35 -1.14 4.17 -11.47
N ARG A 36 -1.55 4.10 -12.73
CA ARG A 36 -2.63 4.93 -13.28
C ARG A 36 -2.43 6.43 -13.00
N GLY A 37 -1.19 6.92 -13.17
CA GLY A 37 -0.83 8.32 -12.98
C GLY A 37 -0.52 8.74 -11.54
N ILE A 38 -0.43 7.78 -10.61
CA ILE A 38 0.07 7.98 -9.24
C ILE A 38 1.45 7.32 -9.14
N ASP A 39 2.48 8.09 -8.82
CA ASP A 39 3.84 7.58 -8.67
C ASP A 39 4.03 6.98 -7.27
N MET A 40 3.98 5.66 -7.16
CA MET A 40 4.12 4.93 -5.90
C MET A 40 5.51 4.31 -5.76
N TYR A 41 6.15 4.49 -4.61
CA TYR A 41 7.40 3.81 -4.26
C TYR A 41 7.07 2.44 -3.66
N LEU A 42 7.34 1.39 -4.41
CA LEU A 42 6.90 0.02 -4.11
C LEU A 42 8.08 -0.96 -4.15
N ASP A 43 7.88 -2.10 -3.47
CA ASP A 43 8.81 -3.23 -3.45
C ASP A 43 8.19 -4.44 -4.16
N PHE A 44 8.74 -4.84 -5.30
CA PHE A 44 8.24 -6.00 -6.06
C PHE A 44 8.29 -7.32 -5.27
N LEU A 45 9.10 -7.41 -4.20
CA LEU A 45 9.17 -8.59 -3.33
C LEU A 45 8.01 -8.64 -2.32
N ASP A 46 7.41 -7.50 -1.99
CA ASP A 46 6.19 -7.44 -1.18
C ASP A 46 4.99 -7.93 -2.00
N PRO A 47 4.18 -8.86 -1.51
CA PRO A 47 3.05 -9.41 -2.27
C PRO A 47 2.00 -8.37 -2.66
N ILE A 48 1.67 -7.43 -1.77
CA ILE A 48 0.67 -6.38 -2.01
C ILE A 48 1.20 -5.41 -3.08
N ASP A 49 2.42 -4.91 -2.88
CA ASP A 49 3.05 -3.99 -3.84
C ASP A 49 3.18 -4.63 -5.22
N ARG A 50 3.57 -5.91 -5.27
CA ARG A 50 3.67 -6.67 -6.53
C ARG A 50 2.33 -6.80 -7.24
N GLU A 51 1.25 -7.03 -6.52
CA GLU A 51 -0.09 -7.08 -7.09
C GLU A 51 -0.46 -5.74 -7.72
N ILE A 52 -0.23 -4.64 -7.00
CA ILE A 52 -0.41 -3.27 -7.50
C ILE A 52 0.41 -3.03 -8.78
N ILE A 53 1.70 -3.41 -8.78
CA ILE A 53 2.60 -3.21 -9.93
C ILE A 53 2.15 -4.02 -11.16
N LEU A 54 1.72 -5.26 -10.96
CA LEU A 54 1.40 -6.16 -12.08
C LEU A 54 0.04 -5.88 -12.69
N TYR A 55 -0.92 -5.44 -11.88
CA TYR A 55 -2.31 -5.31 -12.34
C TYR A 55 -2.82 -3.89 -12.41
N ASP A 56 -2.06 -2.90 -11.93
CA ASP A 56 -2.47 -1.49 -11.74
C ASP A 56 -3.73 -1.35 -10.85
N GLU A 57 -4.11 -2.42 -10.15
CA GLU A 57 -5.31 -2.52 -9.32
C GLU A 57 -5.04 -3.41 -8.11
N PHE A 58 -5.62 -3.03 -6.99
CA PHE A 58 -5.65 -3.81 -5.75
C PHE A 58 -6.98 -3.55 -5.05
N GLU A 59 -7.70 -4.60 -4.66
CA GLU A 59 -8.99 -4.50 -3.95
C GLU A 59 -9.94 -3.44 -4.58
N LYS A 60 -10.07 -3.49 -5.90
CA LYS A 60 -10.84 -2.50 -6.66
C LYS A 60 -12.31 -2.39 -6.24
N PRO A 61 -13.05 -3.51 -6.03
CA PRO A 61 -14.46 -3.43 -5.60
C PRO A 61 -14.61 -2.73 -4.26
N GLU A 62 -13.70 -2.95 -3.32
CA GLU A 62 -13.69 -2.33 -1.99
C GLU A 62 -13.47 -0.83 -2.10
N ILE A 63 -12.51 -0.40 -2.91
CA ILE A 63 -12.22 1.02 -3.15
C ILE A 63 -13.39 1.72 -3.85
N GLU A 64 -13.98 1.09 -4.86
CA GLU A 64 -15.16 1.64 -5.54
C GLU A 64 -16.35 1.77 -4.59
N PHE A 65 -16.57 0.79 -3.72
CA PHE A 65 -17.59 0.86 -2.67
C PHE A 65 -17.34 2.04 -1.73
N LEU A 66 -16.11 2.18 -1.19
CA LEU A 66 -15.76 3.29 -0.29
C LEU A 66 -15.97 4.65 -0.97
N ILE A 67 -15.52 4.82 -2.21
CA ILE A 67 -15.71 6.05 -2.97
C ILE A 67 -17.20 6.36 -3.14
N SER A 68 -18.03 5.36 -3.44
CA SER A 68 -19.46 5.51 -3.58
C SER A 68 -20.12 5.97 -2.28
N GLU A 69 -19.74 5.38 -1.14
CA GLU A 69 -20.26 5.72 0.17
C GLU A 69 -19.83 7.13 0.62
N ILE A 70 -18.57 7.51 0.39
CA ILE A 70 -18.08 8.86 0.67
C ILE A 70 -18.90 9.89 -0.11
N LYS A 71 -19.13 9.65 -1.40
CA LYS A 71 -19.95 10.56 -2.25
C LYS A 71 -21.40 10.59 -1.82
N ARG A 72 -22.01 9.43 -1.59
CA ARG A 72 -23.42 9.31 -1.17
C ARG A 72 -23.71 10.05 0.14
N LYS A 73 -22.78 9.90 1.11
CA LYS A 73 -22.91 10.52 2.44
C LYS A 73 -22.31 11.92 2.50
N LYS A 74 -21.71 12.42 1.42
CA LYS A 74 -21.03 13.73 1.34
C LYS A 74 -19.96 13.88 2.44
N LEU A 75 -19.19 12.82 2.70
CA LEU A 75 -18.14 12.83 3.71
C LEU A 75 -16.94 13.64 3.20
N ASN A 76 -16.30 14.38 4.10
CA ASN A 76 -15.09 15.17 3.82
C ASN A 76 -13.87 14.69 4.61
N TYR A 77 -14.01 13.61 5.35
CA TYR A 77 -12.94 12.95 6.10
C TYR A 77 -12.89 11.45 5.79
N PHE A 78 -11.67 10.91 5.74
CA PHE A 78 -11.41 9.48 5.63
C PHE A 78 -10.26 9.09 6.56
N LEU A 79 -10.43 8.03 7.34
CA LEU A 79 -9.38 7.45 8.18
C LEU A 79 -8.92 6.14 7.56
N ASP A 80 -7.64 6.10 7.17
CA ASP A 80 -6.97 4.93 6.60
C ASP A 80 -6.12 4.28 7.70
N ILE A 81 -6.68 3.26 8.36
CA ILE A 81 -6.05 2.61 9.51
C ILE A 81 -5.35 1.34 9.03
N GLY A 82 -4.02 1.31 9.10
CA GLY A 82 -3.18 0.29 8.48
C GLY A 82 -2.93 0.60 7.00
N ALA A 83 -2.59 1.85 6.72
CA ALA A 83 -2.53 2.40 5.36
C ALA A 83 -1.49 1.73 4.43
N ASN A 84 -0.55 0.95 4.98
CA ASN A 84 0.51 0.27 4.25
C ASN A 84 1.24 1.22 3.27
N CYS A 85 1.35 0.89 1.98
CA CYS A 85 1.96 1.74 0.96
C CYS A 85 1.10 2.96 0.54
N GLY A 86 -0.09 3.14 1.13
CA GLY A 86 -0.99 4.27 0.91
C GLY A 86 -1.91 4.13 -0.30
N TYR A 87 -2.08 2.93 -0.85
CA TYR A 87 -2.86 2.73 -2.07
C TYR A 87 -4.31 3.22 -1.93
N TYR A 88 -4.99 2.90 -0.83
CA TYR A 88 -6.36 3.38 -0.55
C TYR A 88 -6.41 4.90 -0.44
N SER A 89 -5.51 5.49 0.36
CA SER A 89 -5.42 6.94 0.54
C SER A 89 -5.26 7.66 -0.79
N PHE A 90 -4.35 7.21 -1.65
CA PHE A 90 -4.14 7.83 -2.97
C PHE A 90 -5.37 7.69 -3.87
N LYS A 91 -6.00 6.51 -3.91
CA LYS A 91 -7.18 6.28 -4.76
C LYS A 91 -8.38 7.12 -4.33
N ILE A 92 -8.58 7.29 -3.03
CA ILE A 92 -9.65 8.15 -2.48
C ILE A 92 -9.31 9.62 -2.74
N ALA A 93 -8.06 10.06 -2.48
CA ALA A 93 -7.63 11.42 -2.76
C ALA A 93 -7.77 11.82 -4.23
N GLU A 94 -7.53 10.87 -5.17
CA GLU A 94 -7.71 11.06 -6.61
C GLU A 94 -9.17 11.30 -6.98
N LYS A 95 -10.10 10.53 -6.39
CA LYS A 95 -11.52 10.49 -6.80
C LYS A 95 -12.41 11.46 -6.04
N ILE A 96 -11.96 11.95 -4.88
CA ILE A 96 -12.74 12.86 -4.03
C ILE A 96 -11.99 14.20 -3.92
N PRO A 97 -12.50 15.28 -4.53
CA PRO A 97 -11.78 16.57 -4.58
C PRO A 97 -11.48 17.17 -3.21
N ASN A 98 -12.47 17.22 -2.31
CA ASN A 98 -12.42 17.95 -1.04
C ASN A 98 -12.43 16.98 0.15
N ILE A 99 -11.53 15.98 0.12
CA ILE A 99 -11.37 15.00 1.21
C ILE A 99 -10.12 15.31 2.04
N ASN A 100 -10.24 15.17 3.35
CA ASN A 100 -9.10 15.15 4.27
C ASN A 100 -8.87 13.70 4.71
N ILE A 101 -7.67 13.20 4.46
CA ILE A 101 -7.32 11.81 4.74
C ILE A 101 -6.31 11.77 5.87
N PHE A 102 -6.59 10.99 6.90
CA PHE A 102 -5.69 10.69 8.00
C PHE A 102 -5.29 9.22 7.89
N SER A 103 -4.03 8.98 7.54
CA SER A 103 -3.47 7.66 7.32
C SER A 103 -2.55 7.28 8.47
N PHE A 104 -2.78 6.10 9.04
CA PHE A 104 -2.02 5.58 10.17
C PHE A 104 -1.33 4.28 9.75
N GLU A 105 0.01 4.27 9.79
CA GLU A 105 0.79 3.09 9.44
C GLU A 105 1.91 2.88 10.46
N PRO A 106 1.77 1.91 11.36
CA PRO A 106 2.76 1.66 12.41
C PRO A 106 4.03 0.96 11.91
N ASN A 107 3.99 0.23 10.78
CA ASN A 107 5.16 -0.43 10.23
C ASN A 107 6.10 0.60 9.59
N PRO A 108 7.35 0.78 10.10
CA PRO A 108 8.27 1.80 9.58
C PRO A 108 8.61 1.62 8.09
N GLU A 109 8.66 0.39 7.60
CA GLU A 109 8.98 0.10 6.20
C GLU A 109 7.82 0.49 5.26
N ALA A 110 6.58 0.17 5.64
CA ALA A 110 5.38 0.57 4.91
C ALA A 110 5.21 2.10 4.95
N TYR A 111 5.37 2.70 6.11
CA TYR A 111 5.39 4.15 6.29
C TYR A 111 6.42 4.83 5.38
N PHE A 112 7.65 4.29 5.32
CA PHE A 112 8.70 4.81 4.44
C PHE A 112 8.29 4.76 2.97
N LYS A 113 7.71 3.67 2.50
CA LYS A 113 7.21 3.53 1.12
C LYS A 113 6.13 4.58 0.83
N PHE A 114 5.17 4.73 1.74
CA PHE A 114 4.10 5.70 1.59
C PHE A 114 4.60 7.14 1.61
N SER A 115 5.50 7.49 2.54
CA SER A 115 6.09 8.84 2.60
C SER A 115 6.85 9.20 1.32
N LYS A 116 7.61 8.26 0.74
CA LYS A 116 8.27 8.45 -0.55
C LYS A 116 7.26 8.70 -1.68
N SER A 117 6.15 7.97 -1.68
CA SER A 117 5.08 8.16 -2.66
C SER A 117 4.42 9.55 -2.52
N LEU A 118 4.19 10.02 -1.30
CA LEU A 118 3.63 11.36 -1.05
C LEU A 118 4.51 12.48 -1.64
N LEU A 119 5.83 12.35 -1.53
CA LEU A 119 6.77 13.35 -2.08
C LEU A 119 6.68 13.48 -3.61
N LYS A 120 6.28 12.45 -4.31
CA LYS A 120 6.13 12.46 -5.78
C LYS A 120 4.74 12.91 -6.25
N ASN A 121 3.75 12.94 -5.37
CA ASN A 121 2.36 13.21 -5.71
C ASN A 121 1.84 14.49 -5.00
N SER A 122 2.52 15.63 -5.19
CA SER A 122 2.22 16.89 -4.49
C SER A 122 0.74 17.31 -4.55
N ARG A 123 0.06 17.08 -5.68
CA ARG A 123 -1.37 17.38 -5.85
C ARG A 123 -2.27 16.56 -4.91
N LEU A 124 -1.90 15.33 -4.60
CA LEU A 124 -2.67 14.42 -3.74
C LEU A 124 -2.20 14.50 -2.28
N SER A 125 -0.91 14.73 -2.05
CA SER A 125 -0.31 14.77 -0.71
C SER A 125 -0.90 15.87 0.17
N ASN A 126 -1.36 16.98 -0.39
CA ASN A 126 -2.03 18.06 0.36
C ASN A 126 -3.33 17.62 1.05
N LYS A 127 -3.91 16.49 0.64
CA LYS A 127 -5.13 15.92 1.23
C LYS A 127 -4.84 14.85 2.27
N ILE A 128 -3.57 14.38 2.37
CA ILE A 128 -3.21 13.19 3.12
C ILE A 128 -2.25 13.55 4.23
N LYS A 129 -2.65 13.31 5.48
CA LYS A 129 -1.79 13.38 6.65
C LYS A 129 -1.40 11.97 7.05
N LEU A 130 -0.10 11.65 6.98
CA LEU A 130 0.44 10.33 7.29
C LEU A 130 1.11 10.33 8.66
N GLU A 131 0.74 9.38 9.52
CA GLU A 131 1.26 9.20 10.87
C GLU A 131 1.88 7.81 11.04
N ASN A 132 3.07 7.74 11.67
CA ASN A 132 3.79 6.49 11.90
C ASN A 132 3.47 5.90 13.27
N PHE A 133 2.21 5.60 13.53
CA PHE A 133 1.75 4.86 14.70
C PHE A 133 0.45 4.10 14.41
N GLY A 134 0.16 3.10 15.24
CA GLY A 134 -1.10 2.35 15.20
C GLY A 134 -2.12 2.96 16.15
N LEU A 135 -3.41 2.79 15.85
CA LEU A 135 -4.48 3.18 16.75
C LEU A 135 -4.82 2.03 17.71
N SER A 136 -5.02 2.35 18.98
CA SER A 136 -5.37 1.41 20.04
C SER A 136 -6.29 2.10 21.05
N ASN A 137 -6.91 1.31 21.94
CA ASN A 137 -7.66 1.82 23.08
C ASN A 137 -6.76 2.30 24.24
N GLU A 138 -5.45 2.08 24.13
CA GLU A 138 -4.46 2.46 25.14
C GLU A 138 -3.27 3.13 24.47
N ASN A 139 -2.62 4.04 25.20
CA ASN A 139 -1.43 4.74 24.75
C ASN A 139 -0.16 3.97 25.20
N ASN A 140 0.20 2.95 24.43
CA ASN A 140 1.31 2.04 24.74
C ASN A 140 2.34 1.95 23.62
N LYS A 141 3.60 1.65 23.98
CA LYS A 141 4.64 1.24 23.02
C LYS A 141 4.59 -0.29 22.87
N LEU A 142 4.22 -0.75 21.70
CA LEU A 142 4.11 -2.17 21.39
C LEU A 142 5.20 -2.58 20.40
N LYS A 143 5.76 -3.78 20.59
CA LYS A 143 6.67 -4.36 19.61
C LYS A 143 5.86 -4.89 18.42
N MET A 144 6.27 -4.55 17.21
CA MET A 144 5.71 -5.12 16.00
C MET A 144 6.67 -6.15 15.42
N GLN A 145 6.10 -7.23 14.92
CA GLN A 145 6.81 -8.23 14.14
C GLN A 145 6.23 -8.26 12.73
N SER A 146 7.08 -8.04 11.74
CA SER A 146 6.71 -8.26 10.35
C SER A 146 6.75 -9.76 10.06
N MET A 147 5.73 -10.26 9.35
CA MET A 147 5.75 -11.63 8.88
C MET A 147 6.86 -11.80 7.85
N ILE A 148 7.77 -12.75 8.10
CA ILE A 148 8.80 -13.12 7.11
C ILE A 148 8.30 -14.33 6.34
N LYS A 149 8.11 -14.19 5.04
CA LYS A 149 7.75 -15.28 4.14
C LYS A 149 8.75 -15.34 3.00
N PHE A 150 9.32 -16.52 2.74
CA PHE A 150 10.37 -16.71 1.73
C PHE A 150 11.60 -15.79 1.89
N GLY A 151 11.96 -15.43 3.15
CA GLY A 151 13.09 -14.56 3.47
C GLY A 151 12.83 -13.06 3.30
N TYR A 152 11.58 -12.62 3.15
CA TYR A 152 11.20 -11.20 3.03
C TYR A 152 10.17 -10.81 4.06
N ALA A 153 10.36 -9.61 4.64
CA ALA A 153 9.35 -8.98 5.46
C ALA A 153 8.15 -8.58 4.58
N GLN A 154 6.95 -9.01 4.99
CA GLN A 154 5.69 -8.62 4.36
C GLN A 154 5.06 -7.51 5.19
N THR A 155 4.89 -6.33 4.59
CA THR A 155 4.35 -5.18 5.32
C THR A 155 2.89 -5.37 5.71
N GLY A 156 2.07 -6.01 4.85
CA GLY A 156 0.67 -6.29 5.14
C GLY A 156 0.41 -7.41 6.16
N GLY A 157 1.47 -8.13 6.61
CA GLY A 157 1.35 -9.22 7.59
C GLY A 157 1.97 -8.88 8.95
N SER A 158 2.13 -7.60 9.27
CA SER A 158 2.70 -7.17 10.54
C SER A 158 1.73 -7.37 11.70
N THR A 159 2.21 -7.95 12.80
CA THR A 159 1.42 -8.21 14.02
C THR A 159 2.08 -7.58 15.24
N VAL A 160 1.25 -7.23 16.22
CA VAL A 160 1.72 -6.77 17.52
C VAL A 160 2.08 -7.97 18.38
N ILE A 161 3.30 -7.99 18.92
CA ILE A 161 3.68 -8.99 19.91
C ILE A 161 3.15 -8.51 21.26
N LYS A 162 2.15 -9.21 21.81
CA LYS A 162 1.79 -9.07 23.23
C LYS A 162 2.86 -9.79 24.02
N ASN A 163 3.68 -9.06 24.78
CA ASN A 163 4.47 -9.69 25.84
C ASN A 163 3.45 -10.17 26.87
N ASN A 164 3.25 -11.48 26.98
CA ASN A 164 2.63 -12.04 28.19
C ASN A 164 3.62 -11.74 29.34
N ILE A 165 3.26 -10.76 30.15
CA ILE A 165 3.88 -10.50 31.46
C ILE A 165 3.37 -11.56 32.41
#